data_b703be1f90a68f908a2a220968172267
#
_entry.id   b703be1f90a68f908a2a220968172267
#
_cell.length_a   1.000
_cell.length_b   1.000
_cell.length_c   1.000
_cell.angle_alpha   90.00
_cell.angle_beta   90.00
_cell.angle_gamma   90.00
#
_symmetry.space_group_name_H-M   'P 1'
#
loop_
_entity.id
_entity.type
_entity.pdbx_description
1 polymer ?
#
loop_
_entity_poly.entity_id
_entity_poly.type
_entity_poly.pdbx_seq_one_letter_code
_entity_poly.pdbx_strand_id
1 'polypeptide(L)'
;MLQRLEVIDFLRGFSIFTIVLMHLLQSYPIPPFLLAASSFGGAGVHVFILCSGFGLYLSYLNKPLTYSQFLKRRFLKVYLPYIIIILVSALIPFYNTSSDKLLQILSHIFLFKMFFNDLENSFGGQMWFVSTIIQFYLIWPFLLKLFNKLIGVIYALLISMLWATIVAMLGKSDVRVWNSFFLQYLWEFVLGMYLAKCYKLNSEIVNLLNFKILVPVCILCVAFTGVAGLKGGIWKLYNGIPSMIGYLFTLLIIYKLHIKLINGLFVLTNKISYEWYLVHMLVFSCTFYYLYKLETFGMVAIAVISFIFSYVVACLYHWILSKMK
;
A
#
# COMPACT_ATOMS: atom_id res chain seq x y z
N MET A 1 4.46 -12.82 -24.21
CA MET A 1 4.29 -12.78 -22.74
C MET A 1 5.07 -11.60 -22.20
N LEU A 2 4.50 -10.75 -21.34
CA LEU A 2 5.25 -9.76 -20.61
C LEU A 2 6.27 -10.49 -19.72
N GLN A 3 7.55 -10.22 -19.90
CA GLN A 3 8.58 -10.73 -19.01
C GLN A 3 8.27 -10.18 -17.60
N ARG A 4 7.91 -11.07 -16.70
CA ARG A 4 7.53 -10.73 -15.34
C ARG A 4 8.78 -10.32 -14.58
N LEU A 5 8.81 -9.11 -14.05
CA LEU A 5 9.94 -8.63 -13.27
C LEU A 5 9.86 -9.18 -11.85
N GLU A 6 10.65 -10.20 -11.58
CA GLU A 6 10.71 -10.87 -10.28
C GLU A 6 10.97 -9.88 -9.13
N VAL A 7 11.84 -8.90 -9.35
CA VAL A 7 12.12 -7.86 -8.35
C VAL A 7 10.86 -7.05 -7.98
N ILE A 8 10.03 -6.70 -8.94
CA ILE A 8 8.79 -5.96 -8.66
C ILE A 8 7.79 -6.85 -7.89
N ASP A 9 7.71 -8.13 -8.25
CA ASP A 9 6.88 -9.09 -7.54
C ASP A 9 7.38 -9.27 -6.09
N PHE A 10 8.69 -9.35 -5.89
CA PHE A 10 9.31 -9.40 -4.56
C PHE A 10 9.00 -8.14 -3.74
N LEU A 11 9.23 -6.96 -4.31
CA LEU A 11 8.96 -5.68 -3.64
C LEU A 11 7.52 -5.59 -3.14
N ARG A 12 6.56 -5.97 -3.96
CA ARG A 12 5.14 -5.95 -3.59
C ARG A 12 4.79 -7.00 -2.54
N GLY A 13 5.31 -8.23 -2.70
CA GLY A 13 5.06 -9.32 -1.76
C GLY A 13 5.65 -9.05 -0.38
N PHE A 14 6.86 -8.51 -0.31
CA PHE A 14 7.46 -8.10 0.95
C PHE A 14 6.70 -6.92 1.58
N SER A 15 6.31 -5.93 0.77
CA SER A 15 5.59 -4.76 1.27
C SER A 15 4.25 -5.14 1.88
N ILE A 16 3.45 -6.01 1.24
CA ILE A 16 2.19 -6.44 1.87
C ILE A 16 2.42 -7.20 3.16
N PHE A 17 3.43 -8.07 3.23
CA PHE A 17 3.77 -8.80 4.44
C PHE A 17 4.04 -7.85 5.60
N THR A 18 4.88 -6.82 5.40
CA THR A 18 5.22 -5.87 6.46
C THR A 18 4.06 -4.95 6.84
N ILE A 19 3.21 -4.57 5.88
CA ILE A 19 1.98 -3.80 6.15
C ILE A 19 1.02 -4.60 7.03
N VAL A 20 0.77 -5.87 6.67
CA VAL A 20 -0.12 -6.74 7.44
C VAL A 20 0.47 -7.02 8.83
N LEU A 21 1.78 -7.26 8.92
CA LEU A 21 2.47 -7.44 10.20
C LEU A 21 2.39 -6.18 11.07
N MET A 22 2.57 -4.98 10.50
CA MET A 22 2.40 -3.72 11.21
C MET A 22 0.99 -3.59 11.78
N HIS A 23 -0.04 -3.82 10.98
CA HIS A 23 -1.43 -3.72 11.46
C HIS A 23 -1.75 -4.79 12.52
N LEU A 24 -1.18 -5.99 12.40
CA LEU A 24 -1.29 -7.00 13.44
C LEU A 24 -0.71 -6.48 14.76
N LEU A 25 0.53 -5.99 14.74
CA LEU A 25 1.21 -5.48 15.92
C LEU A 25 0.50 -4.25 16.52
N GLN A 26 -0.11 -3.41 15.70
CA GLN A 26 -0.94 -2.28 16.17
C GLN A 26 -2.28 -2.72 16.79
N SER A 27 -2.76 -3.90 16.46
CA SER A 27 -4.03 -4.45 16.97
C SER A 27 -3.89 -5.16 18.31
N TYR A 28 -2.67 -5.36 18.81
CA TYR A 28 -2.39 -6.08 20.05
C TYR A 28 -1.51 -5.25 20.99
N PRO A 29 -1.65 -5.45 22.32
CA PRO A 29 -0.79 -4.78 23.29
C PRO A 29 0.65 -5.29 23.17
N ILE A 30 1.54 -4.48 22.62
CA ILE A 30 2.98 -4.76 22.49
C ILE A 30 3.79 -3.62 23.12
N PRO A 31 5.05 -3.87 23.50
CA PRO A 31 5.93 -2.82 24.03
C PRO A 31 6.05 -1.62 23.08
N PRO A 32 6.07 -0.37 23.60
CA PRO A 32 6.09 0.85 22.78
C PRO A 32 7.21 0.92 21.73
N PHE A 33 8.39 0.38 22.05
CA PHE A 33 9.51 0.37 21.12
C PHE A 33 9.26 -0.55 19.91
N LEU A 34 8.58 -1.69 20.09
CA LEU A 34 8.18 -2.59 19.00
C LEU A 34 7.07 -1.97 18.17
N LEU A 35 6.14 -1.25 18.81
CA LEU A 35 5.10 -0.51 18.11
C LEU A 35 5.72 0.58 17.21
N ALA A 36 6.68 1.34 17.73
CA ALA A 36 7.40 2.33 16.95
C ALA A 36 8.18 1.70 15.78
N ALA A 37 8.91 0.60 16.03
CA ALA A 37 9.63 -0.13 14.99
C ALA A 37 8.69 -0.71 13.93
N SER A 38 7.51 -1.24 14.31
CA SER A 38 6.54 -1.80 13.38
C SER A 38 6.00 -0.76 12.41
N SER A 39 5.93 0.51 12.81
CA SER A 39 5.43 1.61 11.95
C SER A 39 6.24 1.78 10.67
N PHE A 40 7.52 1.36 10.65
CA PHE A 40 8.33 1.32 9.43
C PHE A 40 7.75 0.37 8.36
N GLY A 41 7.01 -0.66 8.77
CA GLY A 41 6.27 -1.53 7.84
C GLY A 41 5.23 -0.79 7.00
N GLY A 42 4.70 0.32 7.52
CA GLY A 42 3.79 1.21 6.77
C GLY A 42 4.43 1.88 5.56
N ALA A 43 5.77 2.01 5.54
CA ALA A 43 6.50 2.51 4.37
C ALA A 43 6.33 1.60 3.14
N GLY A 44 5.90 0.35 3.31
CA GLY A 44 5.52 -0.54 2.22
C GLY A 44 4.44 0.03 1.30
N VAL A 45 3.56 0.91 1.80
CA VAL A 45 2.53 1.56 0.97
C VAL A 45 3.17 2.45 -0.10
N HIS A 46 4.23 3.18 0.22
CA HIS A 46 4.97 4.02 -0.73
C HIS A 46 5.52 3.17 -1.89
N VAL A 47 6.13 2.01 -1.55
CA VAL A 47 6.63 1.07 -2.57
C VAL A 47 5.49 0.46 -3.38
N PHE A 48 4.31 0.20 -2.78
CA PHE A 48 3.13 -0.22 -3.54
C PHE A 48 2.67 0.81 -4.57
N ILE A 49 2.68 2.09 -4.22
CA ILE A 49 2.30 3.18 -5.12
C ILE A 49 3.31 3.29 -6.26
N LEU A 50 4.61 3.26 -5.96
CA LEU A 50 5.69 3.24 -6.95
C LEU A 50 5.54 2.05 -7.90
N CYS A 51 5.37 0.82 -7.37
CA CYS A 51 5.17 -0.39 -8.16
C CYS A 51 3.87 -0.34 -8.98
N SER A 52 2.84 0.37 -8.52
CA SER A 52 1.60 0.56 -9.27
C SER A 52 1.82 1.46 -10.48
N GLY A 53 2.50 2.60 -10.31
CA GLY A 53 2.90 3.47 -11.41
C GLY A 53 3.77 2.74 -12.42
N PHE A 54 4.76 1.99 -11.94
CA PHE A 54 5.66 1.16 -12.77
C PHE A 54 4.87 0.15 -13.60
N GLY A 55 4.07 -0.69 -12.97
CA GLY A 55 3.35 -1.77 -13.63
C GLY A 55 2.30 -1.28 -14.63
N LEU A 56 1.59 -0.19 -14.29
CA LEU A 56 0.60 0.41 -15.18
C LEU A 56 1.24 1.03 -16.41
N TYR A 57 2.33 1.76 -16.23
CA TYR A 57 3.00 2.40 -17.35
C TYR A 57 3.73 1.41 -18.24
N LEU A 58 4.38 0.39 -17.67
CA LEU A 58 4.97 -0.70 -18.45
C LEU A 58 3.91 -1.45 -19.28
N SER A 59 2.74 -1.70 -18.68
CA SER A 59 1.61 -2.31 -19.40
C SER A 59 1.13 -1.43 -20.55
N TYR A 60 1.05 -0.12 -20.34
CA TYR A 60 0.68 0.85 -21.37
C TYR A 60 1.71 0.89 -22.51
N LEU A 61 3.02 0.94 -22.20
CA LEU A 61 4.09 0.92 -23.20
C LEU A 61 4.10 -0.35 -24.07
N ASN A 62 3.62 -1.47 -23.52
CA ASN A 62 3.56 -2.73 -24.27
C ASN A 62 2.27 -2.91 -25.06
N LYS A 63 1.12 -2.47 -24.49
CA LYS A 63 -0.20 -2.56 -25.12
C LYS A 63 -1.05 -1.39 -24.65
N PRO A 64 -1.02 -0.26 -25.37
CA PRO A 64 -1.88 0.88 -25.07
C PRO A 64 -3.35 0.48 -25.08
N LEU A 65 -4.10 1.00 -24.12
CA LEU A 65 -5.55 0.83 -24.02
C LEU A 65 -6.20 2.19 -24.12
N THR A 66 -7.44 2.22 -24.67
CA THR A 66 -8.28 3.39 -24.52
C THR A 66 -8.61 3.62 -23.03
N TYR A 67 -8.92 4.84 -22.65
CA TYR A 67 -9.21 5.17 -21.25
C TYR A 67 -10.38 4.35 -20.68
N SER A 68 -11.43 4.17 -21.47
CA SER A 68 -12.58 3.34 -21.09
C SER A 68 -12.17 1.87 -20.85
N GLN A 69 -11.37 1.28 -21.74
CA GLN A 69 -10.85 -0.09 -21.56
C GLN A 69 -9.96 -0.20 -20.33
N PHE A 70 -9.15 0.82 -20.06
CA PHE A 70 -8.32 0.90 -18.87
C PHE A 70 -9.19 0.92 -17.61
N LEU A 71 -10.17 1.83 -17.52
CA LEU A 71 -11.07 1.93 -16.36
C LEU A 71 -11.86 0.64 -16.14
N LYS A 72 -12.40 0.01 -17.19
CA LYS A 72 -13.10 -1.28 -17.08
C LYS A 72 -12.19 -2.35 -16.46
N ARG A 73 -10.94 -2.44 -16.90
CA ARG A 73 -9.97 -3.40 -16.32
C ARG A 73 -9.65 -3.09 -14.86
N ARG A 74 -9.51 -1.80 -14.49
CA ARG A 74 -9.25 -1.39 -13.10
C ARG A 74 -10.45 -1.65 -12.22
N PHE A 75 -11.65 -1.37 -12.70
CA PHE A 75 -12.90 -1.70 -12.02
C PHE A 75 -12.96 -3.19 -11.65
N LEU A 76 -12.79 -4.07 -12.60
CA LEU A 76 -12.86 -5.52 -12.36
C LEU A 76 -11.75 -6.04 -11.44
N LYS A 77 -10.55 -5.44 -11.50
CA LYS A 77 -9.39 -5.93 -10.73
C LYS A 77 -9.24 -5.34 -9.34
N VAL A 78 -9.77 -4.13 -9.12
CA VAL A 78 -9.54 -3.38 -7.88
C VAL A 78 -10.87 -3.05 -7.21
N TYR A 79 -11.77 -2.39 -7.89
CA TYR A 79 -13.00 -1.91 -7.27
C TYR A 79 -13.98 -3.05 -6.93
N LEU A 80 -14.22 -3.99 -7.83
CA LEU A 80 -15.16 -5.09 -7.59
C LEU A 80 -14.74 -5.96 -6.39
N PRO A 81 -13.48 -6.46 -6.29
CA PRO A 81 -13.06 -7.18 -5.09
C PRO A 81 -13.18 -6.33 -3.82
N TYR A 82 -12.86 -5.05 -3.87
CA TYR A 82 -13.01 -4.16 -2.73
C TYR A 82 -14.45 -4.08 -2.25
N ILE A 83 -15.43 -3.84 -3.14
CA ILE A 83 -16.84 -3.73 -2.75
C ILE A 83 -17.38 -5.05 -2.18
N ILE A 84 -16.97 -6.20 -2.71
CA ILE A 84 -17.36 -7.50 -2.16
C ILE A 84 -16.93 -7.59 -0.69
N ILE A 85 -15.70 -7.21 -0.35
CA ILE A 85 -15.24 -7.24 1.05
C ILE A 85 -15.97 -6.22 1.92
N ILE A 86 -16.31 -5.04 1.42
CA ILE A 86 -17.11 -4.07 2.16
C ILE A 86 -18.49 -4.64 2.48
N LEU A 87 -19.16 -5.26 1.50
CA LEU A 87 -20.47 -5.88 1.73
C LEU A 87 -20.40 -7.04 2.72
N VAL A 88 -19.38 -7.90 2.61
CA VAL A 88 -19.14 -8.98 3.59
C VAL A 88 -18.91 -8.40 4.98
N SER A 89 -18.07 -7.38 5.10
CA SER A 89 -17.78 -6.68 6.37
C SER A 89 -19.04 -6.07 6.99
N ALA A 90 -19.94 -5.57 6.15
CA ALA A 90 -21.21 -4.99 6.59
C ALA A 90 -22.18 -6.02 7.20
N LEU A 91 -22.03 -7.30 6.86
CA LEU A 91 -22.84 -8.38 7.43
C LEU A 91 -22.37 -8.81 8.83
N ILE A 92 -21.16 -8.38 9.26
CA ILE A 92 -20.58 -8.77 10.55
C ILE A 92 -20.96 -7.74 11.62
N PRO A 93 -21.83 -8.09 12.59
CA PRO A 93 -22.43 -7.10 13.51
C PRO A 93 -21.41 -6.37 14.38
N PHE A 94 -20.37 -7.06 14.85
CA PHE A 94 -19.36 -6.50 15.76
C PHE A 94 -18.21 -5.76 15.05
N TYR A 95 -18.09 -5.90 13.73
CA TYR A 95 -17.01 -5.26 12.98
C TYR A 95 -17.27 -3.78 12.73
N ASN A 96 -18.53 -3.39 12.63
CA ASN A 96 -18.94 -2.01 12.52
C ASN A 96 -20.26 -1.77 13.26
N THR A 97 -20.17 -1.09 14.38
CA THR A 97 -21.29 -0.82 15.30
C THR A 97 -21.93 0.56 15.10
N SER A 98 -21.56 1.30 14.06
CA SER A 98 -22.10 2.63 13.78
C SER A 98 -23.60 2.57 13.47
N SER A 99 -24.35 3.58 13.96
CA SER A 99 -25.77 3.79 13.64
C SER A 99 -26.00 4.07 12.15
N ASP A 100 -25.04 4.74 11.49
CA ASP A 100 -25.15 5.17 10.08
C ASP A 100 -24.50 4.18 9.11
N LYS A 101 -24.73 2.90 9.31
CA LYS A 101 -24.15 1.82 8.50
C LYS A 101 -24.40 1.99 7.01
N LEU A 102 -25.58 2.45 6.63
CA LEU A 102 -25.93 2.70 5.23
C LEU A 102 -25.04 3.80 4.62
N LEU A 103 -24.88 4.93 5.33
CA LEU A 103 -24.02 6.03 4.88
C LEU A 103 -22.57 5.54 4.71
N GLN A 104 -22.09 4.72 5.65
CA GLN A 104 -20.76 4.14 5.54
C GLN A 104 -20.61 3.23 4.32
N ILE A 105 -21.58 2.33 4.04
CA ILE A 105 -21.57 1.49 2.84
C ILE A 105 -21.56 2.36 1.58
N LEU A 106 -22.45 3.36 1.51
CA LEU A 106 -22.52 4.28 0.37
C LEU A 106 -21.22 5.07 0.18
N SER A 107 -20.55 5.44 1.28
CA SER A 107 -19.27 6.14 1.22
C SER A 107 -18.16 5.32 0.56
N HIS A 108 -18.20 4.00 0.71
CA HIS A 108 -17.30 3.09 0.02
C HIS A 108 -17.71 2.83 -1.44
N ILE A 109 -19.00 2.66 -1.70
CA ILE A 109 -19.51 2.45 -3.07
C ILE A 109 -19.21 3.68 -3.95
N PHE A 110 -19.47 4.88 -3.45
CA PHE A 110 -19.23 6.12 -4.19
C PHE A 110 -17.85 6.72 -3.93
N LEU A 111 -16.99 6.04 -3.16
CA LEU A 111 -15.59 6.41 -2.92
C LEU A 111 -15.38 7.77 -2.22
N PHE A 112 -16.38 8.27 -1.52
CA PHE A 112 -16.27 9.56 -0.81
C PHE A 112 -15.85 9.43 0.66
N LYS A 113 -15.64 8.21 1.18
CA LYS A 113 -15.24 8.02 2.60
C LYS A 113 -14.02 8.86 3.01
N MET A 114 -13.05 9.03 2.10
CA MET A 114 -11.81 9.76 2.38
C MET A 114 -11.93 11.28 2.16
N PHE A 115 -13.14 11.81 2.11
CA PHE A 115 -13.41 13.24 2.15
C PHE A 115 -14.06 13.68 3.47
N PHE A 116 -14.39 12.73 4.37
CA PHE A 116 -15.03 12.98 5.65
C PHE A 116 -14.31 12.24 6.78
N ASN A 117 -13.89 12.96 7.83
CA ASN A 117 -13.14 12.39 8.95
C ASN A 117 -13.93 11.29 9.68
N ASP A 118 -15.24 11.49 9.85
CA ASP A 118 -16.10 10.53 10.56
C ASP A 118 -16.27 9.20 9.84
N LEU A 119 -15.94 9.15 8.54
CA LEU A 119 -16.02 7.96 7.71
C LEU A 119 -14.67 7.26 7.50
N GLU A 120 -13.55 7.88 7.88
CA GLU A 120 -12.20 7.40 7.55
C GLU A 120 -11.90 5.98 8.05
N ASN A 121 -12.48 5.61 9.20
CA ASN A 121 -12.27 4.29 9.83
C ASN A 121 -13.35 3.27 9.50
N SER A 122 -14.39 3.64 8.72
CA SER A 122 -15.46 2.72 8.35
C SER A 122 -14.93 1.47 7.64
N PHE A 123 -15.38 0.30 8.06
CA PHE A 123 -14.96 -1.03 7.55
C PHE A 123 -13.44 -1.21 7.46
N GLY A 124 -12.71 -0.55 8.36
CA GLY A 124 -11.26 -0.64 8.50
C GLY A 124 -10.51 0.57 7.92
N GLY A 125 -9.64 1.13 8.78
CA GLY A 125 -8.85 2.31 8.44
C GLY A 125 -7.91 2.13 7.25
N GLN A 126 -7.44 0.88 6.97
CA GLN A 126 -6.55 0.58 5.86
C GLN A 126 -7.19 0.86 4.48
N MET A 127 -8.51 0.90 4.37
CA MET A 127 -9.22 1.06 3.09
C MET A 127 -8.97 2.42 2.40
N TRP A 128 -8.30 3.35 3.05
CA TRP A 128 -7.88 4.63 2.46
C TRP A 128 -7.07 4.46 1.17
N PHE A 129 -6.20 3.45 1.11
CA PHE A 129 -5.33 3.20 -0.04
C PHE A 129 -6.13 2.92 -1.33
N VAL A 130 -7.29 2.24 -1.24
CA VAL A 130 -8.15 2.01 -2.40
C VAL A 130 -8.64 3.33 -2.98
N SER A 131 -9.07 4.26 -2.12
CA SER A 131 -9.50 5.60 -2.55
C SER A 131 -8.36 6.35 -3.25
N THR A 132 -7.14 6.31 -2.69
CA THR A 132 -5.96 6.94 -3.28
C THR A 132 -5.60 6.36 -4.65
N ILE A 133 -5.56 5.03 -4.78
CA ILE A 133 -5.16 4.41 -6.05
C ILE A 133 -6.21 4.62 -7.16
N ILE A 134 -7.49 4.71 -6.81
CA ILE A 134 -8.55 5.03 -7.76
C ILE A 134 -8.43 6.48 -8.27
N GLN A 135 -8.04 7.43 -7.41
CA GLN A 135 -7.75 8.80 -7.84
C GLN A 135 -6.68 8.83 -8.94
N PHE A 136 -5.61 8.03 -8.82
CA PHE A 136 -4.59 7.88 -9.88
C PHE A 136 -5.18 7.30 -11.18
N TYR A 137 -6.13 6.37 -11.09
CA TYR A 137 -6.78 5.82 -12.28
C TYR A 137 -7.66 6.85 -12.99
N LEU A 138 -8.34 7.72 -12.25
CA LEU A 138 -9.16 8.79 -12.81
C LEU A 138 -8.33 9.84 -13.55
N ILE A 139 -7.15 10.19 -13.02
CA ILE A 139 -6.26 11.17 -13.65
C ILE A 139 -5.25 10.55 -14.64
N TRP A 140 -5.34 9.23 -14.92
CA TRP A 140 -4.40 8.50 -15.76
C TRP A 140 -4.08 9.17 -17.10
N PRO A 141 -5.05 9.72 -17.88
CA PRO A 141 -4.75 10.39 -19.15
C PRO A 141 -3.87 11.63 -18.99
N PHE A 142 -4.02 12.37 -17.88
CA PHE A 142 -3.18 13.53 -17.56
C PHE A 142 -1.76 13.10 -17.20
N LEU A 143 -1.63 12.02 -16.42
CA LEU A 143 -0.32 11.47 -16.05
C LEU A 143 0.48 11.06 -17.28
N LEU A 144 -0.17 10.42 -18.27
CA LEU A 144 0.48 10.02 -19.52
C LEU A 144 0.99 11.20 -20.33
N LYS A 145 0.28 12.33 -20.32
CA LYS A 145 0.65 13.53 -21.09
C LYS A 145 1.75 14.34 -20.40
N LEU A 146 1.62 14.56 -19.09
CA LEU A 146 2.43 15.54 -18.36
C LEU A 146 3.70 14.95 -17.75
N PHE A 147 3.68 13.67 -17.37
CA PHE A 147 4.70 13.11 -16.47
C PHE A 147 5.50 11.94 -17.08
N ASN A 148 5.68 11.90 -18.39
CA ASN A 148 6.39 10.81 -19.07
C ASN A 148 7.91 11.02 -19.22
N LYS A 149 8.47 12.08 -18.63
CA LYS A 149 9.90 12.45 -18.68
C LYS A 149 10.44 12.68 -17.27
N LEU A 150 11.78 12.73 -17.12
CA LEU A 150 12.43 13.02 -15.84
C LEU A 150 11.98 14.37 -15.24
N ILE A 151 11.81 15.38 -16.05
CA ILE A 151 11.28 16.69 -15.60
C ILE A 151 9.88 16.55 -14.99
N GLY A 152 9.07 15.59 -15.49
CA GLY A 152 7.76 15.29 -14.92
C GLY A 152 7.85 14.71 -13.51
N VAL A 153 8.89 13.92 -13.19
CA VAL A 153 9.14 13.44 -11.82
C VAL A 153 9.45 14.60 -10.89
N ILE A 154 10.26 15.57 -11.35
CA ILE A 154 10.58 16.78 -10.58
C ILE A 154 9.31 17.59 -10.30
N TYR A 155 8.48 17.83 -11.31
CA TYR A 155 7.21 18.55 -11.12
C TYR A 155 6.27 17.80 -10.19
N ALA A 156 6.16 16.47 -10.31
CA ALA A 156 5.36 15.66 -9.41
C ALA A 156 5.84 15.76 -7.95
N LEU A 157 7.17 15.76 -7.74
CA LEU A 157 7.78 15.95 -6.42
C LEU A 157 7.46 17.34 -5.87
N LEU A 158 7.62 18.40 -6.65
CA LEU A 158 7.28 19.76 -6.22
C LEU A 158 5.81 19.91 -5.88
N ILE A 159 4.91 19.31 -6.67
CA ILE A 159 3.45 19.31 -6.39
C ILE A 159 3.17 18.56 -5.08
N SER A 160 3.78 17.40 -4.86
CA SER A 160 3.60 16.65 -3.60
C SER A 160 4.13 17.41 -2.39
N MET A 161 5.28 18.08 -2.50
CA MET A 161 5.82 18.94 -1.44
C MET A 161 4.95 20.16 -1.18
N LEU A 162 4.43 20.80 -2.22
CA LEU A 162 3.48 21.92 -2.09
C LEU A 162 2.21 21.47 -1.37
N TRP A 163 1.65 20.31 -1.75
CA TRP A 163 0.49 19.73 -1.07
C TRP A 163 0.76 19.50 0.42
N ALA A 164 1.89 18.85 0.76
CA ALA A 164 2.31 18.64 2.14
C ALA A 164 2.44 19.96 2.91
N THR A 165 2.98 21.00 2.29
CA THR A 165 3.10 22.34 2.88
C THR A 165 1.71 22.95 3.16
N ILE A 166 0.80 22.88 2.18
CA ILE A 166 -0.58 23.37 2.33
C ILE A 166 -1.28 22.65 3.51
N VAL A 167 -1.18 21.31 3.56
CA VAL A 167 -1.77 20.51 4.65
C VAL A 167 -1.18 20.90 6.02
N ALA A 168 0.14 21.16 6.08
CA ALA A 168 0.79 21.63 7.30
C ALA A 168 0.29 23.02 7.73
N MET A 169 0.20 23.98 6.79
CA MET A 169 -0.29 25.34 7.05
C MET A 169 -1.73 25.34 7.52
N LEU A 170 -2.56 24.40 7.08
CA LEU A 170 -3.94 24.22 7.54
C LEU A 170 -4.04 23.52 8.91
N GLY A 171 -2.93 23.10 9.51
CA GLY A 171 -2.91 22.35 10.77
C GLY A 171 -3.53 20.94 10.65
N LYS A 172 -3.51 20.34 9.45
CA LYS A 172 -4.13 19.05 9.16
C LYS A 172 -3.13 17.90 8.98
N SER A 173 -1.89 18.08 9.46
CA SER A 173 -0.78 17.13 9.31
C SER A 173 -1.10 15.72 9.83
N ASP A 174 -1.92 15.59 10.87
CA ASP A 174 -2.27 14.31 11.47
C ASP A 174 -3.61 13.76 11.00
N VAL A 175 -4.32 14.48 10.13
CA VAL A 175 -5.64 14.08 9.62
C VAL A 175 -5.49 13.17 8.40
N ARG A 176 -5.92 11.91 8.52
CA ARG A 176 -5.77 10.89 7.49
C ARG A 176 -6.39 11.29 6.14
N VAL A 177 -7.54 11.92 6.14
CA VAL A 177 -8.23 12.39 4.93
C VAL A 177 -7.32 13.25 4.05
N TRP A 178 -6.56 14.18 4.65
CA TRP A 178 -5.63 15.04 3.93
C TRP A 178 -4.37 14.31 3.50
N ASN A 179 -3.86 13.41 4.35
CA ASN A 179 -2.64 12.64 4.10
C ASN A 179 -2.83 11.50 3.10
N SER A 180 -4.08 11.11 2.80
CA SER A 180 -4.39 10.03 1.87
C SER A 180 -4.76 10.53 0.47
N PHE A 181 -4.77 11.85 0.25
CA PHE A 181 -5.04 12.41 -1.05
C PHE A 181 -3.91 12.10 -2.04
N PHE A 182 -4.24 11.81 -3.29
CA PHE A 182 -3.26 11.33 -4.29
C PHE A 182 -2.08 12.28 -4.50
N LEU A 183 -2.25 13.59 -4.28
CA LEU A 183 -1.18 14.57 -4.41
C LEU A 183 -0.02 14.31 -3.45
N GLN A 184 -0.28 13.74 -2.26
CA GLN A 184 0.77 13.34 -1.31
C GLN A 184 1.73 12.31 -1.91
N TYR A 185 1.23 11.43 -2.77
CA TYR A 185 1.93 10.28 -3.36
C TYR A 185 2.20 10.42 -4.86
N LEU A 186 1.90 11.58 -5.45
CA LEU A 186 2.00 11.80 -6.89
C LEU A 186 3.42 11.52 -7.41
N TRP A 187 4.42 11.99 -6.71
CA TRP A 187 5.82 11.81 -7.09
C TRP A 187 6.26 10.34 -7.13
N GLU A 188 5.76 9.50 -6.20
CA GLU A 188 6.08 8.07 -6.13
C GLU A 188 5.50 7.32 -7.33
N PHE A 189 4.23 7.59 -7.63
CA PHE A 189 3.56 7.00 -8.76
C PHE A 189 4.23 7.38 -10.08
N VAL A 190 4.53 8.67 -10.25
CA VAL A 190 5.22 9.21 -11.44
C VAL A 190 6.65 8.72 -11.55
N LEU A 191 7.39 8.61 -10.44
CA LEU A 191 8.71 7.98 -10.40
C LEU A 191 8.62 6.52 -10.89
N GLY A 192 7.62 5.77 -10.44
CA GLY A 192 7.35 4.42 -10.92
C GLY A 192 7.13 4.39 -12.44
N MET A 193 6.34 5.31 -12.99
CA MET A 193 6.13 5.43 -14.45
C MET A 193 7.46 5.69 -15.18
N TYR A 194 8.27 6.61 -14.67
CA TYR A 194 9.56 6.95 -15.26
C TYR A 194 10.54 5.76 -15.23
N LEU A 195 10.63 5.06 -14.11
CA LEU A 195 11.43 3.85 -13.98
C LEU A 195 10.99 2.74 -14.96
N ALA A 196 9.68 2.59 -15.20
CA ALA A 196 9.18 1.65 -16.20
C ALA A 196 9.63 2.01 -17.63
N LYS A 197 9.69 3.31 -17.95
CA LYS A 197 10.24 3.79 -19.22
C LYS A 197 11.73 3.49 -19.33
N CYS A 198 12.50 3.81 -18.30
CA CYS A 198 13.93 3.51 -18.26
C CYS A 198 14.20 2.01 -18.40
N TYR A 199 13.43 1.17 -17.69
CA TYR A 199 13.50 -0.29 -17.82
C TYR A 199 13.18 -0.78 -19.23
N LYS A 200 12.20 -0.19 -19.91
CA LYS A 200 11.85 -0.55 -21.28
C LYS A 200 12.98 -0.22 -22.26
N LEU A 201 13.76 0.83 -21.99
CA LEU A 201 14.92 1.24 -22.79
C LEU A 201 16.18 0.43 -22.46
N ASN A 202 16.39 0.12 -21.18
CA ASN A 202 17.51 -0.66 -20.67
C ASN A 202 17.06 -1.53 -19.49
N SER A 203 16.93 -2.84 -19.73
CA SER A 203 16.50 -3.80 -18.70
C SER A 203 17.51 -3.97 -17.55
N GLU A 204 18.76 -3.58 -17.75
CA GLU A 204 19.83 -3.69 -16.75
C GLU A 204 19.80 -2.62 -15.67
N ILE A 205 18.88 -1.68 -15.73
CA ILE A 205 18.81 -0.54 -14.77
C ILE A 205 18.75 -0.99 -13.30
N VAL A 206 18.14 -2.15 -13.03
CA VAL A 206 18.06 -2.72 -11.68
C VAL A 206 19.44 -3.18 -11.19
N ASN A 207 20.34 -3.56 -12.09
CA ASN A 207 21.68 -4.03 -11.78
C ASN A 207 22.66 -2.87 -11.49
N LEU A 208 22.34 -1.65 -11.94
CA LEU A 208 23.18 -0.49 -11.72
C LEU A 208 23.34 -0.09 -10.23
N LEU A 209 22.36 -0.41 -9.40
CA LEU A 209 22.42 -0.12 -7.97
C LEU A 209 23.22 -1.20 -7.24
N ASN A 210 24.43 -0.86 -6.81
CA ASN A 210 25.31 -1.75 -6.05
C ASN A 210 25.23 -1.50 -4.53
N PHE A 211 25.74 -2.42 -3.72
CA PHE A 211 25.71 -2.30 -2.26
C PHE A 211 26.43 -1.06 -1.72
N LYS A 212 27.45 -0.55 -2.42
CA LYS A 212 28.19 0.65 -2.01
C LYS A 212 27.31 1.90 -2.01
N ILE A 213 26.25 1.93 -2.83
CA ILE A 213 25.25 3.01 -2.88
C ILE A 213 24.05 2.67 -2.01
N LEU A 214 23.53 1.43 -2.14
CA LEU A 214 22.31 1.01 -1.44
C LEU A 214 22.44 1.11 0.08
N VAL A 215 23.53 0.62 0.66
CA VAL A 215 23.68 0.54 2.12
C VAL A 215 23.80 1.92 2.79
N PRO A 216 24.70 2.84 2.39
CA PRO A 216 24.78 4.15 3.01
C PRO A 216 23.49 4.95 2.91
N VAL A 217 22.87 4.98 1.72
CA VAL A 217 21.63 5.73 1.51
C VAL A 217 20.47 5.10 2.31
N CYS A 218 20.41 3.78 2.40
CA CYS A 218 19.44 3.07 3.23
C CYS A 218 19.58 3.50 4.70
N ILE A 219 20.78 3.45 5.26
CA ILE A 219 21.04 3.82 6.67
C ILE A 219 20.62 5.26 6.93
N LEU A 220 21.03 6.21 6.08
CA LEU A 220 20.66 7.62 6.21
C LEU A 220 19.15 7.83 6.17
N CYS A 221 18.47 7.21 5.21
CA CYS A 221 17.03 7.36 5.03
C CYS A 221 16.23 6.71 6.17
N VAL A 222 16.64 5.52 6.64
CA VAL A 222 16.00 4.84 7.78
C VAL A 222 16.19 5.65 9.06
N ALA A 223 17.40 6.17 9.31
CA ALA A 223 17.67 7.01 10.47
C ALA A 223 16.80 8.29 10.43
N PHE A 224 16.72 8.96 9.27
CA PHE A 224 15.88 10.15 9.12
C PHE A 224 14.39 9.82 9.33
N THR A 225 13.93 8.68 8.81
CA THR A 225 12.55 8.20 9.01
C THR A 225 12.25 7.99 10.49
N GLY A 226 13.17 7.39 11.24
CA GLY A 226 13.04 7.20 12.69
C GLY A 226 12.93 8.54 13.43
N VAL A 227 13.82 9.49 13.14
CA VAL A 227 13.79 10.83 13.76
C VAL A 227 12.49 11.57 13.43
N ALA A 228 12.04 11.51 12.18
CA ALA A 228 10.80 12.15 11.75
C ALA A 228 9.57 11.53 12.43
N GLY A 229 9.56 10.20 12.60
CA GLY A 229 8.50 9.50 13.33
C GLY A 229 8.41 9.91 14.80
N LEU A 230 9.55 10.12 15.47
CA LEU A 230 9.59 10.58 16.86
C LEU A 230 9.12 12.04 17.01
N LYS A 231 9.42 12.91 16.05
CA LYS A 231 9.03 14.33 16.08
C LYS A 231 7.55 14.56 15.75
N GLY A 232 6.96 13.73 14.89
CA GLY A 232 5.56 13.88 14.46
C GLY A 232 5.27 15.16 13.64
N GLY A 233 3.98 15.52 13.56
CA GLY A 233 3.52 16.75 12.92
C GLY A 233 4.01 16.93 11.48
N ILE A 234 4.57 18.11 11.16
CA ILE A 234 5.08 18.45 9.83
C ILE A 234 6.17 17.48 9.32
N TRP A 235 7.00 16.95 10.22
CA TRP A 235 8.04 15.97 9.88
C TRP A 235 7.44 14.71 9.26
N LYS A 236 6.25 14.30 9.73
CA LYS A 236 5.51 13.14 9.21
C LYS A 236 5.09 13.32 7.75
N LEU A 237 4.71 14.54 7.34
CA LEU A 237 4.31 14.83 5.96
C LEU A 237 5.47 14.70 4.97
N TYR A 238 6.66 15.16 5.35
CA TYR A 238 7.86 15.09 4.50
C TYR A 238 8.59 13.76 4.64
N ASN A 239 8.21 12.93 5.61
CA ASN A 239 8.82 11.63 5.84
C ASN A 239 8.59 10.64 4.70
N GLY A 240 7.64 10.88 3.79
CA GLY A 240 7.37 10.02 2.65
C GLY A 240 8.59 9.78 1.76
N ILE A 241 9.45 10.80 1.55
CA ILE A 241 10.66 10.67 0.72
C ILE A 241 11.68 9.72 1.36
N PRO A 242 12.21 9.99 2.57
CA PRO A 242 13.18 9.09 3.19
C PRO A 242 12.60 7.73 3.52
N SER A 243 11.33 7.64 3.91
CA SER A 243 10.66 6.35 4.16
C SER A 243 10.61 5.48 2.91
N MET A 244 10.19 6.05 1.77
CA MET A 244 10.12 5.30 0.51
C MET A 244 11.51 4.85 0.05
N ILE A 245 12.51 5.74 0.07
CA ILE A 245 13.87 5.41 -0.37
C ILE A 245 14.52 4.40 0.57
N GLY A 246 14.45 4.64 1.88
CA GLY A 246 15.03 3.74 2.89
C GLY A 246 14.41 2.36 2.83
N TYR A 247 13.07 2.29 2.76
CA TYR A 247 12.37 1.02 2.67
C TYR A 247 12.64 0.30 1.34
N LEU A 248 12.56 0.99 0.21
CA LEU A 248 12.87 0.42 -1.12
C LEU A 248 14.30 -0.14 -1.15
N PHE A 249 15.28 0.60 -0.61
CA PHE A 249 16.68 0.16 -0.62
C PHE A 249 16.90 -1.02 0.33
N THR A 250 16.23 -1.05 1.48
CA THR A 250 16.21 -2.25 2.36
C THR A 250 15.75 -3.47 1.57
N LEU A 251 14.64 -3.36 0.84
CA LEU A 251 14.10 -4.47 0.05
C LEU A 251 15.03 -4.89 -1.07
N LEU A 252 15.65 -3.94 -1.77
CA LEU A 252 16.63 -4.23 -2.83
C LEU A 252 17.89 -4.90 -2.27
N ILE A 253 18.36 -4.52 -1.08
CA ILE A 253 19.46 -5.20 -0.39
C ILE A 253 19.08 -6.65 -0.12
N ILE A 254 17.92 -6.91 0.51
CA ILE A 254 17.44 -8.26 0.82
C ILE A 254 17.29 -9.10 -0.47
N TYR A 255 16.68 -8.52 -1.51
CA TYR A 255 16.54 -9.21 -2.79
C TYR A 255 17.88 -9.62 -3.40
N LYS A 256 18.88 -8.72 -3.34
CA LYS A 256 20.24 -8.95 -3.89
C LYS A 256 21.09 -9.92 -3.05
N LEU A 257 20.68 -10.30 -1.86
CA LEU A 257 21.30 -11.41 -1.11
C LEU A 257 21.01 -12.78 -1.77
N HIS A 258 20.09 -12.82 -2.74
CA HIS A 258 19.75 -14.01 -3.51
C HIS A 258 19.36 -15.24 -2.67
N ILE A 259 18.75 -15.04 -1.49
CA ILE A 259 18.24 -16.13 -0.66
C ILE A 259 16.96 -16.67 -1.33
N LYS A 260 17.11 -17.78 -2.07
CA LYS A 260 16.05 -18.38 -2.90
C LYS A 260 14.72 -18.56 -2.16
N LEU A 261 14.78 -19.05 -0.90
CA LEU A 261 13.58 -19.25 -0.09
C LEU A 261 12.84 -17.96 0.17
N ILE A 262 13.56 -16.89 0.58
CA ILE A 262 12.99 -15.58 0.89
C ILE A 262 12.44 -14.94 -0.39
N ASN A 263 13.22 -14.91 -1.46
CA ASN A 263 12.78 -14.32 -2.72
C ASN A 263 11.56 -15.07 -3.27
N GLY A 264 11.57 -16.40 -3.26
CA GLY A 264 10.44 -17.22 -3.72
C GLY A 264 9.18 -17.00 -2.89
N LEU A 265 9.29 -16.92 -1.55
CA LEU A 265 8.17 -16.66 -0.66
C LEU A 265 7.46 -15.34 -1.01
N PHE A 266 8.23 -14.25 -1.13
CA PHE A 266 7.61 -12.94 -1.39
C PHE A 266 7.13 -12.78 -2.83
N VAL A 267 7.77 -13.39 -3.81
CA VAL A 267 7.24 -13.47 -5.18
C VAL A 267 5.90 -14.22 -5.24
N LEU A 268 5.76 -15.29 -4.46
CA LEU A 268 4.47 -16.00 -4.32
C LEU A 268 3.43 -15.16 -3.60
N THR A 269 3.80 -14.52 -2.50
CA THR A 269 2.91 -13.63 -1.72
C THR A 269 2.36 -12.48 -2.56
N ASN A 270 3.13 -11.96 -3.53
CA ASN A 270 2.63 -10.92 -4.44
C ASN A 270 1.37 -11.35 -5.21
N LYS A 271 1.18 -12.66 -5.50
CA LYS A 271 -0.01 -13.13 -6.25
C LYS A 271 -1.32 -12.83 -5.55
N ILE A 272 -1.30 -12.80 -4.22
CA ILE A 272 -2.46 -12.54 -3.35
C ILE A 272 -2.36 -11.20 -2.61
N SER A 273 -1.40 -10.35 -2.99
CA SER A 273 -1.08 -9.15 -2.21
C SER A 273 -2.25 -8.20 -2.04
N TYR A 274 -3.10 -8.07 -3.06
CA TYR A 274 -4.26 -7.20 -3.00
C TYR A 274 -5.40 -7.81 -2.18
N GLU A 275 -5.65 -9.08 -2.34
CA GLU A 275 -6.67 -9.80 -1.56
C GLU A 275 -6.29 -9.81 -0.08
N TRP A 276 -5.00 -10.05 0.24
CA TRP A 276 -4.53 -10.00 1.64
C TRP A 276 -4.66 -8.61 2.25
N TYR A 277 -4.35 -7.57 1.46
CA TYR A 277 -4.62 -6.19 1.87
C TYR A 277 -6.10 -5.95 2.19
N LEU A 278 -7.02 -6.50 1.43
CA LEU A 278 -8.45 -6.29 1.65
C LEU A 278 -8.99 -7.00 2.90
N VAL A 279 -8.53 -8.24 3.17
CA VAL A 279 -9.16 -9.10 4.18
C VAL A 279 -8.50 -9.04 5.57
N HIS A 280 -7.22 -8.67 5.70
CA HIS A 280 -6.47 -8.89 6.93
C HIS A 280 -7.09 -8.25 8.18
N MET A 281 -7.54 -6.99 8.13
CA MET A 281 -8.13 -6.33 9.29
C MET A 281 -9.48 -6.94 9.69
N LEU A 282 -10.30 -7.33 8.71
CA LEU A 282 -11.53 -8.05 8.96
C LEU A 282 -11.25 -9.37 9.69
N VAL A 283 -10.28 -10.15 9.19
CA VAL A 283 -9.88 -11.42 9.77
C VAL A 283 -9.32 -11.24 11.18
N PHE A 284 -8.45 -10.22 11.39
CA PHE A 284 -7.91 -9.93 12.73
C PHE A 284 -9.02 -9.64 13.73
N SER A 285 -9.98 -8.80 13.36
CA SER A 285 -11.12 -8.47 14.22
C SER A 285 -12.00 -9.69 14.52
N CYS A 286 -12.30 -10.51 13.52
CA CYS A 286 -13.08 -11.74 13.70
C CYS A 286 -12.34 -12.74 14.58
N THR A 287 -11.08 -13.01 14.30
CA THR A 287 -10.27 -13.98 15.07
C THR A 287 -10.13 -13.53 16.52
N PHE A 288 -9.82 -12.24 16.73
CA PHE A 288 -9.75 -11.67 18.07
C PHE A 288 -11.09 -11.82 18.80
N TYR A 289 -12.19 -11.40 18.20
CA TYR A 289 -13.52 -11.43 18.83
C TYR A 289 -13.91 -12.84 19.27
N TYR A 290 -13.70 -13.85 18.44
CA TYR A 290 -14.08 -15.22 18.76
C TYR A 290 -13.10 -15.92 19.70
N LEU A 291 -11.78 -15.84 19.46
CA LEU A 291 -10.80 -16.54 20.25
C LEU A 291 -10.59 -15.92 21.65
N TYR A 292 -10.72 -14.60 21.75
CA TYR A 292 -10.65 -13.93 23.05
C TYR A 292 -11.77 -14.35 24.00
N LYS A 293 -12.98 -14.55 23.45
CA LYS A 293 -14.14 -15.04 24.24
C LYS A 293 -13.98 -16.48 24.76
N LEU A 294 -13.15 -17.28 24.11
CA LEU A 294 -12.93 -18.66 24.53
C LEU A 294 -12.01 -18.76 25.75
N GLU A 295 -11.28 -17.69 26.11
CA GLU A 295 -10.33 -17.62 27.22
C GLU A 295 -9.26 -18.74 27.23
N THR A 296 -9.17 -19.52 26.15
CA THR A 296 -8.28 -20.69 26.04
C THR A 296 -6.91 -20.33 25.46
N PHE A 297 -6.80 -19.20 24.79
CA PHE A 297 -5.59 -18.80 24.07
C PHE A 297 -5.00 -17.52 24.64
N GLY A 298 -3.68 -17.53 24.89
CA GLY A 298 -2.95 -16.31 25.19
C GLY A 298 -2.88 -15.36 23.99
N MET A 299 -2.74 -14.05 24.24
CA MET A 299 -2.74 -12.99 23.19
C MET A 299 -1.75 -13.23 22.05
N VAL A 300 -0.55 -13.78 22.35
CA VAL A 300 0.45 -14.10 21.32
C VAL A 300 -0.05 -15.20 20.39
N ALA A 301 -0.69 -16.24 20.96
CA ALA A 301 -1.27 -17.32 20.15
C ALA A 301 -2.39 -16.79 19.24
N ILE A 302 -3.28 -15.94 19.76
CA ILE A 302 -4.33 -15.30 18.98
C ILE A 302 -3.73 -14.47 17.84
N ALA A 303 -2.68 -13.70 18.11
CA ALA A 303 -2.01 -12.90 17.08
C ALA A 303 -1.40 -13.77 15.97
N VAL A 304 -0.70 -14.85 16.32
CA VAL A 304 -0.11 -15.79 15.34
C VAL A 304 -1.21 -16.48 14.52
N ILE A 305 -2.26 -16.96 15.17
CA ILE A 305 -3.41 -17.57 14.47
C ILE A 305 -4.06 -16.56 13.53
N SER A 306 -4.29 -15.32 13.97
CA SER A 306 -4.87 -14.26 13.15
C SER A 306 -4.04 -13.99 11.89
N PHE A 307 -2.71 -13.92 12.05
CA PHE A 307 -1.81 -13.67 10.93
C PHE A 307 -1.87 -14.79 9.90
N ILE A 308 -1.71 -16.05 10.34
CA ILE A 308 -1.74 -17.21 9.44
C ILE A 308 -3.13 -17.33 8.79
N PHE A 309 -4.19 -17.18 9.56
CA PHE A 309 -5.56 -17.29 9.05
C PHE A 309 -5.89 -16.20 8.03
N SER A 310 -5.39 -14.96 8.23
CA SER A 310 -5.56 -13.89 7.24
C SER A 310 -4.91 -14.22 5.89
N TYR A 311 -3.75 -14.89 5.89
CA TYR A 311 -3.09 -15.34 4.68
C TYR A 311 -3.90 -16.43 3.97
N VAL A 312 -4.42 -17.40 4.72
CA VAL A 312 -5.27 -18.48 4.18
C VAL A 312 -6.55 -17.90 3.56
N VAL A 313 -7.24 -17.00 4.28
CA VAL A 313 -8.44 -16.32 3.76
C VAL A 313 -8.13 -15.53 2.48
N ALA A 314 -6.97 -14.87 2.41
CA ALA A 314 -6.54 -14.17 1.21
C ALA A 314 -6.34 -15.13 0.03
N CYS A 315 -5.74 -16.31 0.25
CA CYS A 315 -5.61 -17.35 -0.77
C CYS A 315 -6.97 -17.84 -1.26
N LEU A 316 -7.89 -18.11 -0.35
CA LEU A 316 -9.26 -18.54 -0.68
C LEU A 316 -9.99 -17.44 -1.47
N TYR A 317 -9.90 -16.19 -1.04
CA TYR A 317 -10.52 -15.06 -1.73
C TYR A 317 -9.96 -14.89 -3.13
N HIS A 318 -8.65 -14.96 -3.30
CA HIS A 318 -8.00 -14.95 -4.60
C HIS A 318 -8.50 -16.07 -5.52
N TRP A 319 -8.64 -17.29 -4.98
CA TRP A 319 -9.17 -18.44 -5.72
C TRP A 319 -10.61 -18.20 -6.18
N ILE A 320 -11.50 -17.72 -5.29
CA ILE A 320 -12.89 -17.35 -5.64
C ILE A 320 -12.93 -16.33 -6.77
N LEU A 321 -12.19 -15.23 -6.64
CA LEU A 321 -12.12 -14.19 -7.66
C LEU A 321 -11.56 -14.69 -9.00
N SER A 322 -10.69 -15.68 -8.98
CA SER A 322 -10.15 -16.28 -10.21
C SER A 322 -11.18 -17.10 -10.98
N LYS A 323 -12.19 -17.63 -10.29
CA LYS A 323 -13.31 -18.37 -10.91
C LYS A 323 -14.42 -17.45 -11.45
N MET A 324 -14.45 -16.19 -11.01
CA MET A 324 -15.43 -15.20 -11.48
C MET A 324 -14.98 -14.47 -12.76
N LYS A 325 -13.76 -14.65 -13.21
CA LYS A 325 -13.17 -14.05 -14.43
C LYS A 325 -13.34 -14.96 -15.62
#